data_956075bb3ec1de7752f98b7d14bd7cd5
#
_entry.id   956075bb3ec1de7752f98b7d14bd7cd5
#
_cell.length_a   1.000
_cell.length_b   1.000
_cell.length_c   1.000
_cell.angle_alpha   90.00
_cell.angle_beta   90.00
_cell.angle_gamma   90.00
#
_symmetry.space_group_name_H-M   'P 1'
#
loop_
_entity.id
_entity.type
_entity.pdbx_description
1 polymer ?
#
loop_
_entity_poly.entity_id
_entity_poly.type
_entity_poly.pdbx_seq_one_letter_code
_entity_poly.pdbx_strand_id
1 'polypeptide(L)'
;MVVKASGSSLAFSEIETEFGANPGRSLGRYRNSHADFGNKNVGELSDLPLDTGIPKTGQIKFSDFYGKRLNIVVDCFSAGSTNYNLSAYNNRFANGSYRIVGNYRTSIVPSQWQGGKKVIIHINNTFGSSGATNRNDVAFDMGNQWPASTTYSIDVGSSGKIVGKGGNGGDGGDDNGGGRNNGATGTSGMRIKSGLSPNITGGGAILAGGGGGGGGSGEEQNDWWDKNSAGGGGGGGGAGLPAGVGGEGGGPGGDDGENGTMTTGGEGGEGHGDAEAQGKDGGDGGGNGASGNAAPSSTGSAGGTGGNQYVFF
;
A
#
# COMPACT_ATOMS: atom_id res chain seq x y z
N MET A 1 15.68 11.93 22.14
CA MET A 1 15.74 12.01 23.64
C MET A 1 14.31 12.29 24.09
N VAL A 2 13.95 11.95 25.28
CA VAL A 2 12.65 12.31 25.89
C VAL A 2 12.99 13.25 27.04
N VAL A 3 12.22 14.31 27.22
CA VAL A 3 12.37 15.16 28.41
C VAL A 3 12.18 14.29 29.67
N LYS A 4 13.01 14.45 30.66
CA LYS A 4 12.97 13.63 31.89
C LYS A 4 11.58 13.54 32.52
N ALA A 5 11.35 12.47 33.27
CA ALA A 5 10.10 12.25 33.98
C ALA A 5 9.88 13.29 35.10
N SER A 6 8.66 13.42 35.58
CA SER A 6 8.32 14.24 36.73
C SER A 6 9.06 13.78 38.00
N GLY A 7 9.27 14.69 38.95
CA GLY A 7 9.98 14.42 40.20
C GLY A 7 11.42 14.93 40.27
N SER A 8 11.92 15.47 39.16
CA SER A 8 13.22 16.17 39.12
C SER A 8 13.05 17.58 38.59
N SER A 9 13.96 18.49 38.96
CA SER A 9 13.94 19.85 38.41
C SER A 9 14.15 19.79 36.88
N LEU A 10 13.38 20.52 36.12
CA LEU A 10 13.46 20.61 34.66
C LEU A 10 14.07 21.97 34.28
N ALA A 11 15.20 21.91 33.56
CA ALA A 11 15.83 23.11 33.01
C ALA A 11 15.28 23.41 31.61
N PHE A 12 15.29 24.70 31.25
CA PHE A 12 14.88 25.10 29.88
C PHE A 12 15.77 24.49 28.82
N SER A 13 17.06 24.32 29.07
CA SER A 13 18.01 23.68 28.19
C SER A 13 17.67 22.23 27.87
N GLU A 14 17.01 21.52 28.78
CA GLU A 14 16.56 20.15 28.52
C GLU A 14 15.36 20.12 27.57
N ILE A 15 14.49 21.13 27.66
CA ILE A 15 13.41 21.33 26.68
C ILE A 15 14.00 21.69 25.31
N GLU A 16 14.98 22.62 25.30
CA GLU A 16 15.67 23.01 24.06
C GLU A 16 16.39 21.84 23.38
N THR A 17 16.97 20.93 24.16
CA THR A 17 17.63 19.73 23.63
C THR A 17 16.66 18.82 22.89
N GLU A 18 15.45 18.68 23.41
CA GLU A 18 14.43 17.83 22.79
C GLU A 18 13.68 18.54 21.65
N PHE A 19 13.25 19.77 21.88
CA PHE A 19 12.34 20.49 20.97
C PHE A 19 13.06 21.51 20.07
N GLY A 20 14.33 21.75 20.26
CA GLY A 20 15.13 22.69 19.49
C GLY A 20 15.42 24.00 20.22
N ALA A 21 16.46 24.69 19.81
CA ALA A 21 16.92 25.94 20.41
C ALA A 21 15.85 27.04 20.34
N ASN A 22 15.69 27.76 21.45
CA ASN A 22 14.74 28.84 21.59
C ASN A 22 15.44 30.07 22.23
N PRO A 23 16.14 30.90 21.43
CA PRO A 23 16.94 32.04 21.96
C PRO A 23 16.14 32.98 22.82
N GLY A 24 14.83 33.12 22.56
CA GLY A 24 13.95 33.96 23.36
C GLY A 24 13.44 33.30 24.64
N ARG A 25 13.80 32.05 24.90
CA ARG A 25 13.39 31.26 26.08
C ARG A 25 11.89 31.34 26.39
N SER A 26 11.05 31.39 25.36
CA SER A 26 9.60 31.43 25.51
C SER A 26 9.01 30.04 25.36
N LEU A 27 8.39 29.49 26.40
CA LEU A 27 7.68 28.19 26.29
C LEU A 27 6.57 28.21 25.23
N GLY A 28 5.99 29.38 24.96
CA GLY A 28 4.97 29.55 23.94
C GLY A 28 5.40 29.15 22.52
N ARG A 29 6.71 29.17 22.24
CA ARG A 29 7.25 28.71 20.94
C ARG A 29 7.17 27.19 20.75
N TYR A 30 7.04 26.43 21.80
CA TYR A 30 6.88 24.98 21.76
C TYR A 30 5.43 24.53 21.64
N ARG A 31 4.52 25.40 21.26
CA ARG A 31 3.14 25.05 20.97
C ARG A 31 3.02 24.45 19.58
N ASN A 32 2.17 23.48 19.42
CA ASN A 32 1.90 22.89 18.10
C ASN A 32 1.32 23.92 17.10
N SER A 33 0.68 24.97 17.62
CA SER A 33 0.16 26.08 16.81
C SER A 33 1.22 27.08 16.38
N HIS A 34 2.46 27.01 16.90
CA HIS A 34 3.52 27.94 16.56
C HIS A 34 4.10 27.65 15.19
N ALA A 35 4.48 28.71 14.46
CA ALA A 35 5.03 28.61 13.11
C ALA A 35 6.29 27.74 13.02
N ASP A 36 7.05 27.66 14.10
CA ASP A 36 8.29 26.90 14.18
C ASP A 36 8.08 25.36 14.13
N PHE A 37 6.89 24.87 14.52
CA PHE A 37 6.48 23.47 14.35
C PHE A 37 5.68 23.28 13.06
N GLY A 38 5.63 24.23 12.28
CA GLY A 38 5.25 24.74 10.99
C GLY A 38 4.59 23.88 10.00
N ASN A 39 4.07 22.73 10.12
CA ASN A 39 3.11 22.35 9.13
C ASN A 39 1.74 22.02 9.69
N LYS A 40 0.96 23.06 9.69
CA LYS A 40 -0.43 23.06 10.08
C LYS A 40 -1.36 22.25 9.15
N ASN A 41 -0.82 21.70 8.06
CA ASN A 41 -1.57 20.96 7.06
C ASN A 41 -1.47 19.45 7.21
N VAL A 42 -1.02 18.94 8.35
CA VAL A 42 -1.18 17.53 8.70
C VAL A 42 -2.61 17.27 9.21
N GLY A 43 -3.51 18.08 8.74
CA GLY A 43 -4.97 18.06 8.75
C GLY A 43 -5.65 17.41 9.96
N GLU A 44 -5.68 16.12 9.95
CA GLU A 44 -6.44 15.29 10.91
C GLU A 44 -5.69 15.00 12.22
N LEU A 45 -4.41 15.33 12.30
CA LEU A 45 -3.54 14.99 13.42
C LEU A 45 -3.18 16.22 14.22
N SER A 46 -4.15 16.71 14.97
CA SER A 46 -4.11 18.03 15.63
C SER A 46 -3.02 18.19 16.70
N ASP A 47 -2.42 17.12 17.17
CA ASP A 47 -1.44 17.14 18.26
C ASP A 47 0.01 16.94 17.81
N LEU A 48 0.21 16.64 16.56
CA LEU A 48 1.53 16.47 15.98
C LEU A 48 2.19 17.81 15.62
N PRO A 49 3.49 17.91 15.82
CA PRO A 49 4.47 16.88 16.16
C PRO A 49 4.73 16.71 17.66
N LEU A 50 4.03 17.41 18.53
CA LEU A 50 4.24 17.36 19.97
C LEU A 50 3.44 16.21 20.59
N ASP A 51 3.95 15.62 21.67
CA ASP A 51 3.18 14.68 22.47
C ASP A 51 1.94 15.37 23.06
N THR A 52 0.87 14.61 23.22
CA THR A 52 -0.37 15.10 23.85
C THR A 52 -0.11 15.66 25.24
N GLY A 53 -0.85 16.70 25.60
CA GLY A 53 -0.73 17.38 26.89
C GLY A 53 0.20 18.59 26.91
N ILE A 54 0.93 18.89 25.82
CA ILE A 54 1.54 20.20 25.65
C ILE A 54 0.44 21.17 25.18
N PRO A 55 0.14 22.25 25.95
CA PRO A 55 -1.00 23.11 25.64
C PRO A 55 -0.89 23.80 24.28
N LYS A 56 -1.95 23.75 23.48
CA LYS A 56 -2.05 24.48 22.20
C LYS A 56 -2.32 25.97 22.40
N THR A 57 -3.07 26.29 23.43
CA THR A 57 -3.49 27.66 23.79
C THR A 57 -3.43 27.83 25.31
N GLY A 58 -3.64 29.03 25.78
CA GLY A 58 -3.68 29.32 27.22
C GLY A 58 -2.31 29.27 27.92
N GLN A 59 -2.28 28.96 29.19
CA GLN A 59 -1.04 28.87 29.97
C GLN A 59 -0.23 27.64 29.61
N ILE A 60 1.09 27.79 29.50
CA ILE A 60 2.04 26.69 29.30
C ILE A 60 3.11 26.74 30.41
N LYS A 61 3.42 25.61 31.00
CA LYS A 61 4.31 25.49 32.17
C LYS A 61 5.43 24.49 31.88
N PHE A 62 6.50 24.55 32.62
CA PHE A 62 7.58 23.55 32.59
C PHE A 62 7.06 22.14 32.83
N SER A 63 6.10 22.00 33.76
CA SER A 63 5.49 20.70 34.07
C SER A 63 4.80 20.03 32.88
N ASP A 64 4.38 20.79 31.88
CA ASP A 64 3.73 20.25 30.70
C ASP A 64 4.69 19.49 29.78
N PHE A 65 5.99 19.63 30.00
CA PHE A 65 7.04 19.00 29.20
C PHE A 65 7.61 17.73 29.81
N TYR A 66 7.29 17.37 31.04
CA TYR A 66 7.80 16.12 31.62
C TYR A 66 7.37 14.90 30.84
N GLY A 67 8.35 14.06 30.50
CA GLY A 67 8.14 12.85 29.74
C GLY A 67 7.72 13.08 28.27
N LYS A 68 7.70 14.32 27.82
CA LYS A 68 7.29 14.67 26.46
C LYS A 68 8.45 14.57 25.48
N ARG A 69 8.09 14.38 24.23
CA ARG A 69 9.03 14.28 23.11
C ARG A 69 8.54 15.07 21.91
N LEU A 70 9.50 15.45 21.08
CA LEU A 70 9.22 15.86 19.71
C LEU A 70 9.06 14.59 18.86
N ASN A 71 7.88 14.38 18.33
CA ASN A 71 7.61 13.27 17.43
C ASN A 71 8.11 13.61 16.02
N ILE A 72 8.39 12.58 15.26
CA ILE A 72 8.80 12.72 13.88
C ILE A 72 7.63 12.30 13.01
N VAL A 73 7.05 13.25 12.30
CA VAL A 73 5.94 13.01 11.41
C VAL A 73 6.46 12.90 9.99
N VAL A 74 6.26 11.74 9.41
CA VAL A 74 6.52 11.49 7.99
C VAL A 74 5.20 11.62 7.25
N ASP A 75 5.00 12.74 6.58
CA ASP A 75 3.79 13.01 5.82
C ASP A 75 3.99 12.57 4.37
N CYS A 76 3.31 11.50 3.98
CA CYS A 76 3.36 10.93 2.65
C CYS A 76 2.28 11.58 1.78
N PHE A 77 2.66 12.60 1.01
CA PHE A 77 1.72 13.45 0.27
C PHE A 77 1.75 13.28 -1.26
N SER A 78 2.70 12.55 -1.81
CA SER A 78 2.75 12.33 -3.27
C SER A 78 1.78 11.25 -3.70
N ALA A 79 0.81 11.61 -4.52
CA ALA A 79 -0.06 10.67 -5.20
C ALA A 79 0.66 9.93 -6.32
N GLY A 80 0.21 8.72 -6.65
CA GLY A 80 0.70 7.96 -7.79
C GLY A 80 2.08 7.34 -7.61
N SER A 81 2.65 7.37 -6.43
CA SER A 81 3.89 6.66 -6.14
C SER A 81 3.66 5.15 -6.17
N THR A 82 4.52 4.46 -6.88
CA THR A 82 4.52 3.00 -6.94
C THR A 82 5.68 2.44 -6.12
N ASN A 83 5.48 1.33 -5.43
CA ASN A 83 6.47 0.67 -4.56
C ASN A 83 7.15 1.65 -3.62
N TYR A 84 6.33 2.37 -2.85
CA TYR A 84 6.83 3.38 -1.95
C TYR A 84 7.58 2.74 -0.78
N ASN A 85 8.89 3.00 -0.70
CA ASN A 85 9.76 2.38 0.29
C ASN A 85 10.45 3.44 1.15
N LEU A 86 10.10 3.49 2.43
CA LEU A 86 10.75 4.37 3.41
C LEU A 86 12.15 3.88 3.80
N SER A 87 12.51 2.60 3.53
CA SER A 87 13.86 2.11 3.81
C SER A 87 14.92 2.62 2.84
N ALA A 88 14.53 3.00 1.63
CA ALA A 88 15.42 3.67 0.66
C ALA A 88 15.65 5.15 1.02
N TYR A 89 15.76 5.45 2.23
CA TYR A 89 15.59 6.67 2.96
C TYR A 89 16.48 7.83 2.52
N ASN A 90 17.74 7.55 2.22
CA ASN A 90 18.72 8.60 1.93
C ASN A 90 18.45 9.35 0.60
N ASN A 91 17.70 8.75 -0.31
CA ASN A 91 17.47 9.33 -1.63
C ASN A 91 16.08 9.96 -1.80
N ARG A 92 15.13 9.70 -0.91
CA ARG A 92 13.73 10.11 -1.11
C ARG A 92 13.32 11.37 -0.40
N PHE A 93 14.00 11.78 0.66
CA PHE A 93 13.80 13.12 1.23
C PHE A 93 14.09 14.23 0.20
N ALA A 94 14.98 13.97 -0.75
CA ALA A 94 15.29 14.88 -1.83
C ALA A 94 14.21 14.96 -2.92
N ASN A 95 13.33 13.98 -3.03
CA ASN A 95 12.40 13.85 -4.15
C ASN A 95 11.00 14.44 -3.89
N GLY A 96 10.77 15.08 -2.75
CA GLY A 96 9.51 15.78 -2.48
C GLY A 96 8.29 14.88 -2.31
N SER A 97 8.47 13.55 -2.24
CA SER A 97 7.37 12.60 -2.11
C SER A 97 6.81 12.46 -0.70
N TYR A 98 7.50 12.95 0.27
CA TYR A 98 7.06 13.09 1.65
C TYR A 98 7.87 14.18 2.33
N ARG A 99 7.40 14.66 3.46
CA ARG A 99 8.05 15.68 4.27
C ARG A 99 8.06 15.26 5.73
N ILE A 100 9.07 15.69 6.45
CA ILE A 100 9.08 15.61 7.90
C ILE A 100 8.45 16.88 8.42
N VAL A 101 7.38 16.72 9.18
CA VAL A 101 6.63 17.82 9.79
C VAL A 101 7.14 18.04 11.20
N GLY A 102 7.19 19.29 11.63
CA GLY A 102 7.58 19.66 12.98
C GLY A 102 9.04 19.51 13.28
N ASN A 103 9.86 19.45 12.27
CA ASN A 103 11.27 19.45 12.46
C ASN A 103 11.82 20.86 12.45
N TYR A 104 12.25 21.31 13.59
CA TYR A 104 12.92 22.58 13.80
C TYR A 104 14.27 22.67 13.05
N ARG A 105 14.83 21.54 12.72
CA ARG A 105 16.09 21.41 12.01
C ARG A 105 15.82 20.73 10.69
N THR A 106 15.84 21.49 9.63
CA THR A 106 15.57 21.10 8.25
C THR A 106 16.43 19.94 7.68
N SER A 107 17.21 19.29 8.50
CA SER A 107 18.19 18.29 8.09
C SER A 107 18.32 17.09 9.02
N ILE A 108 17.28 16.70 9.78
CA ILE A 108 17.36 15.45 10.52
C ILE A 108 17.15 14.30 9.54
N VAL A 109 18.23 13.62 9.22
CA VAL A 109 18.19 12.29 8.60
C VAL A 109 18.03 11.24 9.72
N PRO A 110 17.36 10.11 9.46
CA PRO A 110 17.10 9.10 10.49
C PRO A 110 18.35 8.53 11.16
N SER A 111 19.46 8.45 10.47
CA SER A 111 20.74 8.06 11.06
C SER A 111 21.19 8.99 12.19
N GLN A 112 20.64 10.22 12.26
CA GLN A 112 20.89 11.19 13.32
C GLN A 112 19.84 11.15 14.43
N TRP A 113 18.79 10.32 14.29
CA TRP A 113 17.79 10.20 15.33
C TRP A 113 18.31 9.35 16.47
N GLN A 114 18.38 9.95 17.61
CA GLN A 114 18.65 9.22 18.84
C GLN A 114 17.45 8.33 19.17
N GLY A 115 17.69 7.16 19.73
CA GLY A 115 16.64 6.24 20.15
C GLY A 115 15.60 6.89 21.07
N GLY A 116 14.42 6.27 21.17
CA GLY A 116 13.32 6.73 22.01
C GLY A 116 12.39 7.77 21.38
N LYS A 117 12.58 8.13 20.11
CA LYS A 117 11.63 8.97 19.35
C LYS A 117 10.41 8.15 18.93
N LYS A 118 9.26 8.81 18.84
CA LYS A 118 8.09 8.27 18.16
C LYS A 118 8.07 8.76 16.73
N VAL A 119 7.92 7.84 15.78
CA VAL A 119 7.74 8.13 14.37
C VAL A 119 6.28 7.91 14.03
N ILE A 120 5.66 8.92 13.44
CA ILE A 120 4.28 8.86 12.97
C ILE A 120 4.31 8.95 11.46
N ILE A 121 3.88 7.88 10.80
CA ILE A 121 3.77 7.82 9.35
C ILE A 121 2.33 8.17 9.01
N HIS A 122 2.14 9.35 8.44
CA HIS A 122 0.84 9.84 8.02
C HIS A 122 0.69 9.65 6.51
N ILE A 123 -0.32 8.88 6.12
CA ILE A 123 -0.60 8.53 4.74
C ILE A 123 -1.91 9.19 4.34
N ASN A 124 -1.82 10.20 3.48
CA ASN A 124 -2.96 11.00 3.05
C ASN A 124 -3.10 11.07 1.53
N ASN A 125 -2.50 10.11 0.82
CA ASN A 125 -2.58 9.97 -0.63
C ASN A 125 -2.63 8.51 -1.04
N THR A 126 -2.88 8.27 -2.32
CA THR A 126 -2.97 6.92 -2.87
C THR A 126 -1.60 6.43 -3.33
N PHE A 127 -1.22 5.24 -2.87
CA PHE A 127 0.00 4.53 -3.27
C PHE A 127 -0.35 3.20 -3.90
N GLY A 128 0.26 2.91 -5.04
CA GLY A 128 0.10 1.66 -5.78
C GLY A 128 1.40 0.84 -5.82
N SER A 129 1.35 -0.31 -6.48
CA SER A 129 2.52 -1.15 -6.73
C SER A 129 2.92 -1.10 -8.21
N SER A 130 4.22 -1.02 -8.53
CA SER A 130 4.72 -0.89 -9.92
C SER A 130 4.70 -2.19 -10.71
N GLY A 131 4.22 -3.26 -10.11
CA GLY A 131 3.95 -4.42 -10.89
C GLY A 131 4.97 -5.50 -10.91
N ALA A 132 5.76 -5.63 -9.91
CA ALA A 132 6.45 -6.88 -9.70
C ALA A 132 5.41 -8.01 -9.49
N THR A 133 5.83 -9.21 -9.79
CA THR A 133 4.94 -10.37 -9.93
C THR A 133 4.89 -11.23 -8.67
N ASN A 134 5.42 -10.72 -7.56
CA ASN A 134 5.62 -11.48 -6.36
C ASN A 134 4.66 -11.00 -5.25
N ARG A 135 4.00 -11.95 -4.61
CA ARG A 135 3.09 -11.68 -3.49
C ARG A 135 3.73 -10.86 -2.34
N ASN A 136 5.06 -10.92 -2.20
CA ASN A 136 5.80 -10.15 -1.18
C ASN A 136 6.13 -8.73 -1.62
N ASP A 137 5.89 -8.38 -2.88
CA ASP A 137 6.01 -7.01 -3.32
C ASP A 137 4.88 -6.19 -2.72
N VAL A 138 5.19 -4.99 -2.28
CA VAL A 138 4.26 -4.17 -1.54
C VAL A 138 4.11 -2.79 -2.16
N ALA A 139 2.92 -2.24 -2.08
CA ALA A 139 2.68 -0.86 -2.51
C ALA A 139 3.38 0.14 -1.60
N PHE A 140 3.45 -0.15 -0.30
CA PHE A 140 4.10 0.70 0.68
C PHE A 140 4.94 -0.12 1.67
N ASP A 141 6.21 0.23 1.81
CA ASP A 141 7.14 -0.39 2.77
C ASP A 141 7.56 0.67 3.80
N MET A 142 7.23 0.45 5.08
CA MET A 142 7.68 1.36 6.14
C MET A 142 9.19 1.30 6.39
N GLY A 143 9.87 0.30 5.86
CA GLY A 143 11.31 0.10 6.07
C GLY A 143 11.67 -0.40 7.46
N ASN A 144 12.86 -0.97 7.57
CA ASN A 144 13.40 -1.56 8.79
C ASN A 144 14.64 -0.85 9.36
N GLN A 145 15.10 0.22 8.72
CA GLN A 145 16.35 0.93 9.07
C GLN A 145 16.16 2.03 10.12
N TRP A 146 15.15 1.91 10.93
CA TRP A 146 14.88 2.87 11.99
C TRP A 146 15.76 2.61 13.21
N PRO A 147 16.20 3.66 13.92
CA PRO A 147 17.03 3.48 15.11
C PRO A 147 16.38 2.58 16.16
N ALA A 148 17.20 1.85 16.91
CA ALA A 148 16.73 1.04 18.02
C ALA A 148 15.88 1.86 19.00
N SER A 149 14.92 1.23 19.68
CA SER A 149 13.96 1.86 20.58
C SER A 149 13.04 2.93 19.96
N THR A 150 12.98 3.04 18.64
CA THR A 150 11.97 3.87 17.96
C THR A 150 10.60 3.21 18.10
N THR A 151 9.61 3.99 18.51
CA THR A 151 8.20 3.59 18.49
C THR A 151 7.51 4.15 17.25
N TYR A 152 6.50 3.45 16.75
CA TYR A 152 5.82 3.84 15.50
C TYR A 152 4.33 3.99 15.71
N SER A 153 3.74 4.88 14.94
CA SER A 153 2.31 4.91 14.63
C SER A 153 2.17 5.09 13.13
N ILE A 154 1.19 4.43 12.54
CA ILE A 154 0.85 4.58 11.13
C ILE A 154 -0.60 5.04 11.11
N ASP A 155 -0.82 6.23 10.57
CA ASP A 155 -2.13 6.82 10.46
C ASP A 155 -2.48 6.99 8.98
N VAL A 156 -3.48 6.24 8.52
CA VAL A 156 -4.02 6.34 7.17
C VAL A 156 -5.24 7.24 7.24
N GLY A 157 -5.08 8.46 6.74
CA GLY A 157 -6.13 9.47 6.74
C GLY A 157 -7.25 9.16 5.74
N SER A 158 -8.29 9.97 5.77
CA SER A 158 -9.51 9.78 4.96
C SER A 158 -9.27 9.70 3.45
N SER A 159 -8.22 10.36 2.96
CA SER A 159 -7.79 10.30 1.56
C SER A 159 -6.66 9.29 1.31
N GLY A 160 -6.14 8.65 2.38
CA GLY A 160 -5.03 7.71 2.30
C GLY A 160 -5.48 6.36 1.76
N LYS A 161 -4.81 5.87 0.71
CA LYS A 161 -5.01 4.51 0.19
C LYS A 161 -3.69 3.88 -0.13
N ILE A 162 -3.52 2.64 0.26
CA ILE A 162 -2.38 1.80 -0.11
C ILE A 162 -2.96 0.58 -0.79
N VAL A 163 -2.63 0.37 -2.06
CA VAL A 163 -3.30 -0.64 -2.88
C VAL A 163 -2.25 -1.47 -3.62
N GLY A 164 -2.21 -2.77 -3.36
CA GLY A 164 -1.40 -3.71 -4.13
C GLY A 164 -1.85 -3.76 -5.60
N LYS A 165 -0.98 -4.19 -6.50
CA LYS A 165 -1.31 -4.40 -7.92
C LYS A 165 -2.18 -5.64 -8.07
N GLY A 166 -3.16 -5.59 -8.95
CA GLY A 166 -3.92 -6.76 -9.40
C GLY A 166 -3.08 -7.68 -10.31
N GLY A 167 -3.28 -8.98 -10.18
CA GLY A 167 -2.73 -9.97 -11.09
C GLY A 167 -3.44 -9.93 -12.44
N ASN A 168 -2.71 -10.12 -13.52
CA ASN A 168 -3.33 -10.22 -14.85
C ASN A 168 -4.08 -11.54 -14.99
N GLY A 169 -5.13 -11.57 -15.79
CA GLY A 169 -5.78 -12.78 -16.23
C GLY A 169 -4.85 -13.65 -17.07
N GLY A 170 -5.10 -14.94 -17.09
CA GLY A 170 -4.42 -15.88 -17.98
C GLY A 170 -5.10 -15.93 -19.34
N ASP A 171 -4.31 -16.09 -20.39
CA ASP A 171 -4.84 -16.20 -21.74
C ASP A 171 -5.62 -17.49 -21.93
N GLY A 172 -6.65 -17.45 -22.78
CA GLY A 172 -7.41 -18.59 -23.20
C GLY A 172 -6.61 -19.55 -24.09
N GLY A 173 -7.00 -20.82 -24.13
CA GLY A 173 -6.35 -21.83 -24.92
C GLY A 173 -6.80 -21.81 -26.39
N ASP A 174 -5.84 -22.11 -27.25
CA ASP A 174 -6.13 -22.36 -28.68
C ASP A 174 -6.94 -23.65 -28.88
N ASP A 175 -7.41 -23.87 -30.10
CA ASP A 175 -8.15 -25.05 -30.57
C ASP A 175 -7.45 -26.38 -30.25
N ASN A 176 -6.12 -26.41 -30.23
CA ASN A 176 -5.32 -27.58 -29.83
C ASN A 176 -5.12 -27.74 -28.31
N GLY A 177 -5.83 -26.97 -27.48
CA GLY A 177 -5.67 -26.99 -26.04
C GLY A 177 -4.35 -26.39 -25.52
N GLY A 178 -3.55 -25.81 -26.42
CA GLY A 178 -2.35 -25.05 -26.08
C GLY A 178 -2.67 -23.60 -25.69
N GLY A 179 -1.66 -22.86 -25.30
CA GLY A 179 -1.74 -21.41 -25.14
C GLY A 179 -2.36 -20.91 -23.83
N ARG A 180 -3.17 -21.70 -23.13
CA ARG A 180 -3.82 -21.27 -21.87
C ARG A 180 -2.83 -21.02 -20.74
N ASN A 181 -3.03 -19.95 -20.02
CA ASN A 181 -2.15 -19.55 -18.92
C ASN A 181 -2.91 -19.44 -17.60
N ASN A 182 -2.18 -19.65 -16.52
CA ASN A 182 -2.69 -19.35 -15.18
C ASN A 182 -2.80 -17.84 -14.98
N GLY A 183 -3.76 -17.42 -14.18
CA GLY A 183 -3.83 -16.05 -13.71
C GLY A 183 -2.60 -15.68 -12.89
N ALA A 184 -2.17 -14.43 -13.00
CA ALA A 184 -1.03 -13.91 -12.27
C ALA A 184 -1.40 -13.58 -10.81
N THR A 185 -0.39 -13.60 -9.94
CA THR A 185 -0.55 -13.27 -8.53
C THR A 185 -0.68 -11.76 -8.32
N GLY A 186 -1.60 -11.34 -7.45
CA GLY A 186 -1.69 -9.98 -6.95
C GLY A 186 -0.59 -9.67 -5.93
N THR A 187 -0.19 -8.40 -5.81
CA THR A 187 0.83 -7.96 -4.84
C THR A 187 0.22 -7.53 -3.51
N SER A 188 1.04 -7.47 -2.46
CA SER A 188 0.57 -7.08 -1.14
C SER A 188 0.43 -5.56 -0.98
N GLY A 189 -0.37 -5.13 -0.01
CA GLY A 189 -0.59 -3.72 0.27
C GLY A 189 0.60 -3.08 0.97
N MET A 190 0.89 -3.47 2.20
CA MET A 190 1.85 -2.78 3.04
C MET A 190 2.79 -3.73 3.78
N ARG A 191 4.08 -3.37 3.85
CA ARG A 191 5.04 -4.04 4.74
C ARG A 191 5.25 -3.19 5.99
N ILE A 192 5.04 -3.81 7.16
CA ILE A 192 5.14 -3.16 8.48
C ILE A 192 5.88 -4.03 9.48
N LYS A 193 6.35 -3.41 10.54
CA LYS A 193 6.96 -4.12 11.67
C LYS A 193 5.89 -4.98 12.38
N SER A 194 6.29 -6.21 12.75
CA SER A 194 5.43 -7.11 13.51
C SER A 194 4.88 -6.46 14.78
N GLY A 195 3.61 -6.67 15.06
CA GLY A 195 2.89 -6.09 16.20
C GLY A 195 2.39 -4.67 16.01
N LEU A 196 2.61 -4.04 14.84
CA LEU A 196 1.98 -2.77 14.50
C LEU A 196 0.60 -3.00 13.88
N SER A 197 -0.33 -2.10 14.22
CA SER A 197 -1.63 -2.00 13.56
C SER A 197 -1.82 -0.56 13.09
N PRO A 198 -1.97 -0.31 11.79
CA PRO A 198 -2.30 1.02 11.30
C PRO A 198 -3.64 1.51 11.83
N ASN A 199 -3.71 2.79 12.17
CA ASN A 199 -4.95 3.48 12.46
C ASN A 199 -5.53 4.01 11.15
N ILE A 200 -6.71 3.55 10.77
CA ILE A 200 -7.38 3.93 9.52
C ILE A 200 -8.59 4.79 9.87
N THR A 201 -8.65 6.00 9.35
CA THR A 201 -9.71 6.97 9.62
C THR A 201 -10.54 7.28 8.37
N GLY A 202 -11.81 7.47 8.56
CA GLY A 202 -12.73 7.89 7.49
C GLY A 202 -12.73 6.92 6.30
N GLY A 203 -12.40 7.45 5.12
CA GLY A 203 -12.35 6.69 3.86
C GLY A 203 -11.00 6.04 3.54
N GLY A 204 -10.05 6.08 4.49
CA GLY A 204 -8.71 5.49 4.32
C GLY A 204 -8.77 3.98 4.12
N ALA A 205 -7.82 3.41 3.37
CA ALA A 205 -7.79 1.98 3.10
C ALA A 205 -6.37 1.44 2.88
N ILE A 206 -6.18 0.19 3.30
CA ILE A 206 -5.01 -0.62 2.94
C ILE A 206 -5.56 -1.89 2.31
N LEU A 207 -5.28 -2.08 1.04
CA LEU A 207 -5.85 -3.13 0.20
C LEU A 207 -4.72 -3.92 -0.45
N ALA A 208 -4.86 -5.23 -0.47
CA ALA A 208 -4.00 -6.10 -1.27
C ALA A 208 -4.53 -6.18 -2.71
N GLY A 209 -3.68 -6.51 -3.66
CA GLY A 209 -4.10 -6.83 -5.02
C GLY A 209 -4.79 -8.19 -5.07
N GLY A 210 -5.81 -8.32 -5.88
CA GLY A 210 -6.46 -9.58 -6.22
C GLY A 210 -5.63 -10.38 -7.23
N GLY A 211 -5.78 -11.69 -7.25
CA GLY A 211 -5.21 -12.55 -8.29
C GLY A 211 -6.01 -12.46 -9.60
N GLY A 212 -5.37 -12.65 -10.72
CA GLY A 212 -6.07 -12.79 -12.00
C GLY A 212 -6.77 -14.14 -12.13
N GLY A 213 -7.82 -14.22 -12.94
CA GLY A 213 -8.50 -15.46 -13.30
C GLY A 213 -7.66 -16.33 -14.24
N GLY A 214 -7.89 -17.62 -14.25
CA GLY A 214 -7.24 -18.55 -15.18
C GLY A 214 -7.92 -18.53 -16.55
N GLY A 215 -7.15 -18.75 -17.62
CA GLY A 215 -7.69 -18.88 -18.96
C GLY A 215 -8.45 -20.19 -19.19
N GLY A 216 -9.52 -20.14 -19.96
CA GLY A 216 -10.30 -21.28 -20.37
C GLY A 216 -9.57 -22.15 -21.41
N SER A 217 -9.95 -23.41 -21.53
CA SER A 217 -9.42 -24.32 -22.53
C SER A 217 -10.17 -24.17 -23.85
N GLY A 218 -9.43 -24.14 -24.96
CA GLY A 218 -9.97 -24.39 -26.25
C GLY A 218 -10.18 -25.90 -26.50
N GLU A 219 -10.92 -26.26 -27.51
CA GLU A 219 -11.20 -27.64 -27.92
C GLU A 219 -11.10 -27.76 -29.45
N GLU A 220 -10.45 -28.83 -29.93
CA GLU A 220 -10.46 -29.23 -31.33
C GLU A 220 -11.16 -30.59 -31.44
N GLN A 221 -12.21 -30.65 -32.26
CA GLN A 221 -12.83 -31.90 -32.62
C GLN A 221 -12.50 -32.21 -34.08
N ASN A 222 -11.73 -33.26 -34.27
CA ASN A 222 -11.33 -33.75 -35.61
C ASN A 222 -12.21 -34.93 -36.01
N ASP A 223 -13.32 -34.66 -36.67
CA ASP A 223 -14.02 -35.70 -37.42
C ASP A 223 -13.46 -35.78 -38.81
N TRP A 224 -13.51 -36.99 -39.40
CA TRP A 224 -12.91 -37.27 -40.71
C TRP A 224 -13.36 -36.31 -41.84
N TRP A 225 -14.51 -35.64 -41.65
CA TRP A 225 -15.15 -34.81 -42.66
C TRP A 225 -15.24 -33.32 -42.27
N ASP A 226 -15.06 -32.98 -41.02
CA ASP A 226 -15.21 -31.62 -40.55
C ASP A 226 -14.21 -31.32 -39.42
N LYS A 227 -13.60 -30.16 -39.47
CA LYS A 227 -12.70 -29.67 -38.41
C LYS A 227 -13.40 -28.54 -37.70
N ASN A 228 -13.93 -28.84 -36.54
CA ASN A 228 -14.53 -27.83 -35.68
C ASN A 228 -13.53 -27.45 -34.62
N SER A 229 -13.29 -26.13 -34.43
CA SER A 229 -12.37 -25.61 -33.46
C SER A 229 -13.01 -24.50 -32.65
N ALA A 230 -12.72 -24.46 -31.36
CA ALA A 230 -13.27 -23.55 -30.40
C ALA A 230 -12.17 -22.93 -29.52
N GLY A 231 -12.16 -21.64 -29.38
CA GLY A 231 -11.23 -20.92 -28.52
C GLY A 231 -11.74 -20.83 -27.09
N GLY A 232 -10.83 -20.89 -26.11
CA GLY A 232 -11.13 -20.66 -24.69
C GLY A 232 -11.15 -19.17 -24.38
N GLY A 233 -12.00 -18.76 -23.46
CA GLY A 233 -12.05 -17.38 -22.94
C GLY A 233 -10.83 -17.01 -22.12
N GLY A 234 -10.41 -15.75 -22.16
CA GLY A 234 -9.37 -15.19 -21.33
C GLY A 234 -9.84 -15.01 -19.88
N GLY A 235 -8.95 -15.13 -18.91
CA GLY A 235 -9.26 -14.87 -17.50
C GLY A 235 -9.39 -13.38 -17.19
N GLY A 236 -10.25 -13.02 -16.24
CA GLY A 236 -10.42 -11.65 -15.75
C GLY A 236 -9.21 -11.13 -14.97
N GLY A 237 -8.92 -9.85 -15.04
CA GLY A 237 -7.87 -9.19 -14.27
C GLY A 237 -8.26 -9.01 -12.78
N GLY A 238 -7.31 -9.15 -11.88
CA GLY A 238 -7.52 -8.96 -10.44
C GLY A 238 -7.65 -7.48 -10.03
N ALA A 239 -8.30 -7.23 -8.90
CA ALA A 239 -8.41 -5.88 -8.32
C ALA A 239 -7.06 -5.34 -7.91
N GLY A 240 -6.84 -4.02 -8.00
CA GLY A 240 -5.60 -3.42 -7.55
C GLY A 240 -5.29 -2.04 -8.13
N LEU A 241 -4.07 -1.55 -7.83
CA LEU A 241 -3.55 -0.30 -8.40
C LEU A 241 -2.08 -0.48 -8.82
N PRO A 242 -1.77 -0.59 -10.12
CA PRO A 242 -2.76 -0.74 -11.20
C PRO A 242 -3.59 -2.01 -11.05
N ALA A 243 -4.78 -1.99 -11.59
CA ALA A 243 -5.58 -3.20 -11.70
C ALA A 243 -4.95 -4.18 -12.69
N GLY A 244 -5.26 -5.46 -12.54
CA GLY A 244 -4.86 -6.50 -13.49
C GLY A 244 -5.56 -6.32 -14.83
N VAL A 245 -4.86 -6.62 -15.90
CA VAL A 245 -5.42 -6.67 -17.26
C VAL A 245 -6.06 -8.04 -17.46
N GLY A 246 -7.18 -8.10 -18.15
CA GLY A 246 -7.77 -9.37 -18.59
C GLY A 246 -6.84 -10.11 -19.54
N GLY A 247 -6.90 -11.43 -19.55
CA GLY A 247 -6.20 -12.28 -20.50
C GLY A 247 -6.85 -12.24 -21.89
N GLU A 248 -6.07 -12.50 -22.91
CA GLU A 248 -6.57 -12.60 -24.28
C GLU A 248 -7.36 -13.90 -24.46
N GLY A 249 -8.44 -13.85 -25.24
CA GLY A 249 -9.15 -15.04 -25.68
C GLY A 249 -8.30 -15.87 -26.66
N GLY A 250 -8.41 -17.19 -26.59
CA GLY A 250 -7.65 -18.09 -27.46
C GLY A 250 -8.45 -18.53 -28.68
N GLY A 251 -7.75 -19.03 -29.69
CA GLY A 251 -8.31 -19.70 -30.86
C GLY A 251 -9.42 -18.95 -31.59
N PRO A 252 -10.19 -19.64 -32.43
CA PRO A 252 -11.33 -19.02 -33.08
C PRO A 252 -12.45 -18.73 -32.06
N GLY A 253 -12.72 -17.45 -31.85
CA GLY A 253 -13.92 -16.98 -31.19
C GLY A 253 -13.87 -16.89 -29.66
N GLY A 254 -12.79 -17.21 -28.98
CA GLY A 254 -12.67 -16.96 -27.51
C GLY A 254 -12.63 -15.47 -27.22
N ASP A 255 -13.41 -15.03 -26.25
CA ASP A 255 -13.45 -13.63 -25.80
C ASP A 255 -12.34 -13.30 -24.80
N ASP A 256 -11.88 -12.06 -24.83
CA ASP A 256 -10.94 -11.54 -23.83
C ASP A 256 -11.62 -11.41 -22.45
N GLY A 257 -10.86 -11.66 -21.42
CA GLY A 257 -11.30 -11.34 -20.06
C GLY A 257 -11.33 -9.83 -19.82
N GLU A 258 -12.16 -9.40 -18.89
CA GLU A 258 -12.25 -7.99 -18.49
C GLU A 258 -11.09 -7.56 -17.59
N ASN A 259 -10.74 -6.29 -17.68
CA ASN A 259 -9.80 -5.68 -16.74
C ASN A 259 -10.43 -5.55 -15.34
N GLY A 260 -9.63 -5.73 -14.30
CA GLY A 260 -10.04 -5.39 -12.95
C GLY A 260 -10.20 -3.88 -12.74
N THR A 261 -10.69 -3.52 -11.57
CA THR A 261 -10.73 -2.14 -11.05
C THR A 261 -9.84 -2.04 -9.81
N MET A 262 -9.84 -0.90 -9.14
CA MET A 262 -9.12 -0.75 -7.87
C MET A 262 -9.66 -1.72 -6.78
N THR A 263 -10.92 -2.08 -6.82
CA THR A 263 -11.60 -2.82 -5.74
C THR A 263 -12.25 -4.12 -6.17
N THR A 264 -12.50 -4.31 -7.45
CA THR A 264 -13.17 -5.50 -8.00
C THR A 264 -12.30 -6.17 -9.05
N GLY A 265 -12.35 -7.50 -9.13
CA GLY A 265 -11.82 -8.24 -10.27
C GLY A 265 -12.70 -8.04 -11.52
N GLY A 266 -12.13 -8.26 -12.68
CA GLY A 266 -12.85 -8.35 -13.95
C GLY A 266 -13.46 -9.73 -14.15
N GLU A 267 -14.46 -9.83 -15.01
CA GLU A 267 -15.07 -11.11 -15.39
C GLU A 267 -14.18 -11.87 -16.39
N GLY A 268 -14.25 -13.18 -16.36
CA GLY A 268 -13.62 -14.03 -17.38
C GLY A 268 -14.34 -13.91 -18.72
N GLY A 269 -13.59 -14.02 -19.82
CA GLY A 269 -14.15 -14.06 -21.18
C GLY A 269 -14.88 -15.36 -21.46
N GLU A 270 -15.83 -15.34 -22.36
CA GLU A 270 -16.57 -16.51 -22.78
C GLU A 270 -15.74 -17.36 -23.77
N GLY A 271 -15.82 -18.66 -23.61
CA GLY A 271 -15.31 -19.61 -24.62
C GLY A 271 -16.36 -19.81 -25.70
N HIS A 272 -15.95 -19.71 -26.94
CA HIS A 272 -16.86 -19.86 -28.07
C HIS A 272 -16.56 -21.14 -28.87
N GLY A 273 -17.59 -21.69 -29.43
CA GLY A 273 -17.53 -22.84 -30.32
C GLY A 273 -18.89 -23.14 -30.91
N ASP A 274 -18.93 -24.14 -31.78
CA ASP A 274 -20.18 -24.64 -32.32
C ASP A 274 -20.74 -25.84 -31.53
N ALA A 275 -21.73 -26.52 -32.08
CA ALA A 275 -22.40 -27.62 -31.39
C ALA A 275 -21.48 -28.84 -31.14
N GLU A 276 -20.35 -28.95 -31.79
CA GLU A 276 -19.46 -30.11 -31.77
C GLU A 276 -18.13 -29.84 -31.05
N ALA A 277 -17.63 -28.56 -31.07
CA ALA A 277 -16.45 -28.14 -30.29
C ALA A 277 -16.81 -26.93 -29.45
N GLN A 278 -16.57 -26.98 -28.14
CA GLN A 278 -16.91 -25.91 -27.19
C GLN A 278 -15.70 -25.46 -26.40
N GLY A 279 -15.23 -24.23 -26.63
CA GLY A 279 -14.29 -23.55 -25.76
C GLY A 279 -14.93 -23.32 -24.37
N LYS A 280 -14.11 -23.27 -23.36
CA LYS A 280 -14.54 -23.02 -21.96
C LYS A 280 -14.23 -21.61 -21.58
N ASP A 281 -15.09 -21.05 -20.73
CA ASP A 281 -14.93 -19.70 -20.19
C ASP A 281 -13.65 -19.56 -19.36
N GLY A 282 -13.12 -18.36 -19.32
CA GLY A 282 -12.08 -17.98 -18.36
C GLY A 282 -12.65 -17.83 -16.95
N GLY A 283 -11.79 -17.89 -15.96
CA GLY A 283 -12.15 -17.59 -14.56
C GLY A 283 -12.13 -16.11 -14.29
N ASP A 284 -12.94 -15.64 -13.33
CA ASP A 284 -12.95 -14.24 -12.92
C ASP A 284 -11.70 -13.86 -12.13
N GLY A 285 -11.32 -12.59 -12.19
CA GLY A 285 -10.32 -11.99 -11.32
C GLY A 285 -10.80 -11.86 -9.88
N GLY A 286 -9.90 -11.98 -8.92
CA GLY A 286 -10.20 -11.81 -7.51
C GLY A 286 -10.37 -10.34 -7.11
N GLY A 287 -11.25 -10.08 -6.14
CA GLY A 287 -11.29 -8.81 -5.42
C GLY A 287 -10.02 -8.59 -4.58
N ASN A 288 -9.96 -7.47 -3.83
CA ASN A 288 -8.78 -7.15 -3.02
C ASN A 288 -8.38 -8.27 -2.06
N GLY A 289 -7.18 -8.80 -2.23
CA GLY A 289 -6.64 -9.90 -1.43
C GLY A 289 -7.23 -11.28 -1.71
N ALA A 290 -8.24 -11.38 -2.56
CA ALA A 290 -8.80 -12.65 -2.97
C ALA A 290 -8.01 -13.26 -4.12
N SER A 291 -8.01 -14.60 -4.20
CA SER A 291 -7.51 -15.31 -5.38
C SER A 291 -8.50 -15.13 -6.54
N GLY A 292 -8.00 -15.12 -7.74
CA GLY A 292 -8.83 -15.28 -8.92
C GLY A 292 -9.40 -16.69 -9.02
N ASN A 293 -10.47 -16.86 -9.76
CA ASN A 293 -11.09 -18.14 -10.00
C ASN A 293 -10.29 -18.97 -11.04
N ALA A 294 -10.27 -20.27 -10.87
CA ALA A 294 -9.87 -21.15 -11.95
C ALA A 294 -10.94 -21.12 -13.04
N ALA A 295 -10.56 -21.35 -14.27
CA ALA A 295 -11.52 -21.58 -15.34
C ALA A 295 -12.44 -22.76 -14.98
N PRO A 296 -13.73 -22.70 -15.31
CA PRO A 296 -14.75 -23.64 -14.82
C PRO A 296 -14.69 -25.05 -15.40
N SER A 297 -13.56 -25.48 -15.94
CA SER A 297 -13.37 -26.83 -16.48
C SER A 297 -12.20 -27.57 -15.83
N SER A 298 -12.26 -28.91 -15.81
CA SER A 298 -11.15 -29.74 -15.31
C SER A 298 -9.84 -29.57 -16.09
N THR A 299 -9.90 -29.00 -17.28
CA THR A 299 -8.76 -28.71 -18.15
C THR A 299 -8.41 -27.22 -18.21
N GLY A 300 -9.18 -26.37 -17.52
CA GLY A 300 -8.89 -24.94 -17.41
C GLY A 300 -7.67 -24.62 -16.56
N SER A 301 -7.16 -23.41 -16.68
CA SER A 301 -6.01 -22.95 -15.94
C SER A 301 -6.40 -22.45 -14.53
N ALA A 302 -5.46 -22.48 -13.61
CA ALA A 302 -5.68 -22.01 -12.24
C ALA A 302 -5.71 -20.48 -12.20
N GLY A 303 -6.51 -19.93 -11.30
CA GLY A 303 -6.45 -18.52 -10.95
C GLY A 303 -5.20 -18.20 -10.12
N GLY A 304 -4.74 -16.96 -10.23
CA GLY A 304 -3.64 -16.42 -9.45
C GLY A 304 -4.03 -16.19 -7.98
N THR A 305 -3.07 -16.22 -7.08
CA THR A 305 -3.32 -15.92 -5.66
C THR A 305 -3.38 -14.41 -5.42
N GLY A 306 -4.25 -13.97 -4.52
CA GLY A 306 -4.26 -12.59 -4.02
C GLY A 306 -3.06 -12.29 -3.15
N GLY A 307 -2.72 -10.99 -3.03
CA GLY A 307 -1.72 -10.48 -2.09
C GLY A 307 -2.22 -10.51 -0.63
N ASN A 308 -1.39 -10.08 0.29
CA ASN A 308 -1.75 -9.86 1.69
C ASN A 308 -1.96 -8.38 1.96
N GLN A 309 -2.90 -8.04 2.85
CA GLN A 309 -3.05 -6.67 3.31
C GLN A 309 -1.76 -6.18 3.98
N TYR A 310 -1.16 -7.02 4.80
CA TYR A 310 0.12 -6.75 5.48
C TYR A 310 1.13 -7.86 5.24
N VAL A 311 2.40 -7.46 5.14
CA VAL A 311 3.58 -8.32 5.23
C VAL A 311 4.42 -7.80 6.39
N PHE A 312 4.92 -8.69 7.22
CA PHE A 312 5.67 -8.34 8.43
C PHE A 312 7.17 -8.64 8.27
N PHE A 313 8.01 -7.85 8.96
CA PHE A 313 9.43 -8.09 9.15
C PHE A 313 9.84 -8.09 10.62
#